data_d293d01cbbe9f01d1965ceb8eac54fa4
#
_entry.id   d293d01cbbe9f01d1965ceb8eac54fa4
#
_cell.length_a   1.000
_cell.length_b   1.000
_cell.length_c   1.000
_cell.angle_alpha   90.00
_cell.angle_beta   90.00
_cell.angle_gamma   90.00
#
_symmetry.space_group_name_H-M   'P 1'
#
loop_
_entity.id
_entity.type
_entity.pdbx_description
1 polymer ?
#
loop_
_entity_poly.entity_id
_entity_poly.type
_entity_poly.pdbx_seq_one_letter_code
_entity_poly.pdbx_strand_id
1 'polypeptide(L)'
;MKATLPIRTLFLDIGGVLLTDGWDHHARRRAARTFTLDWAEMEERHLLNFATYEAGKLTLEEYLARVVFYQKRAFTRAQFRRFLFAQSKPYPQMLELVRNLKAKYGLKTVVLSNEARELNAYRIRKFKLDGFVDAFVSSCYVHLHKPDVDIFRLALDIAQTPARQIAYIENTPMFVQIAEGLRIRGIVHTDYRSTRAKLALLGLRDDEEAIHETR
;
A
#
# COMPACT_ATOMS: atom_id res chain seq x y z
N MET A 1 6.27 -17.08 31.30
CA MET A 1 6.22 -16.44 29.97
C MET A 1 4.78 -15.96 29.75
N LYS A 2 4.55 -14.65 29.51
CA LYS A 2 3.18 -14.18 29.15
C LYS A 2 2.83 -14.73 27.76
N ALA A 3 1.74 -15.50 27.66
CA ALA A 3 1.26 -16.03 26.40
C ALA A 3 1.10 -14.88 25.40
N THR A 4 1.71 -15.00 24.24
CA THR A 4 1.61 -14.01 23.17
C THR A 4 0.17 -14.06 22.62
N LEU A 5 -0.58 -12.97 22.69
CA LEU A 5 -1.94 -12.92 22.16
C LEU A 5 -1.93 -13.25 20.67
N PRO A 6 -2.85 -14.09 20.19
CA PRO A 6 -2.92 -14.46 18.77
C PRO A 6 -3.27 -13.23 17.91
N ILE A 7 -2.70 -13.16 16.72
CA ILE A 7 -3.06 -12.17 15.72
C ILE A 7 -4.48 -12.49 15.19
N ARG A 8 -5.30 -11.45 15.07
CA ARG A 8 -6.67 -11.52 14.54
C ARG A 8 -6.90 -10.62 13.34
N THR A 9 -6.02 -9.63 13.15
CA THR A 9 -6.16 -8.67 12.05
C THR A 9 -4.80 -8.42 11.40
N LEU A 10 -4.79 -8.31 10.09
CA LEU A 10 -3.66 -7.80 9.32
C LEU A 10 -3.97 -6.38 8.85
N PHE A 11 -3.09 -5.44 9.17
CA PHE A 11 -3.01 -4.17 8.46
C PHE A 11 -2.00 -4.30 7.33
N LEU A 12 -2.34 -3.80 6.15
CA LEU A 12 -1.59 -4.02 4.92
C LEU A 12 -1.36 -2.69 4.20
N ASP A 13 -0.11 -2.36 3.93
CA ASP A 13 0.13 -1.37 2.88
C ASP A 13 -0.09 -1.99 1.49
N ILE A 14 -0.35 -1.15 0.49
CA ILE A 14 -0.51 -1.59 -0.91
C ILE A 14 0.82 -1.43 -1.66
N GLY A 15 1.34 -0.20 -1.70
CA GLY A 15 2.55 0.14 -2.43
C GLY A 15 3.78 -0.48 -1.80
N GLY A 16 4.63 -1.17 -2.58
CA GLY A 16 5.81 -1.84 -2.06
C GLY A 16 5.55 -3.09 -1.21
N VAL A 17 4.29 -3.48 -0.96
CA VAL A 17 3.91 -4.67 -0.17
C VAL A 17 3.06 -5.66 -0.97
N LEU A 18 1.89 -5.26 -1.42
CA LEU A 18 1.00 -6.10 -2.23
C LEU A 18 1.21 -5.88 -3.72
N LEU A 19 1.52 -4.65 -4.08
CA LEU A 19 1.78 -4.18 -5.44
C LEU A 19 3.05 -3.32 -5.43
N THR A 20 3.60 -3.02 -6.62
CA THR A 20 4.63 -1.98 -6.74
C THR A 20 4.09 -0.63 -6.27
N ASP A 21 4.97 0.31 -5.90
CA ASP A 21 4.56 1.67 -5.46
C ASP A 21 3.73 2.43 -6.52
N GLY A 22 3.91 2.06 -7.79
CA GLY A 22 3.13 2.60 -8.90
C GLY A 22 3.60 3.97 -9.35
N TRP A 23 3.33 5.05 -8.61
CA TRP A 23 3.73 6.41 -9.00
C TRP A 23 4.89 6.94 -8.16
N ASP A 24 5.88 6.08 -7.91
CA ASP A 24 7.13 6.41 -7.22
C ASP A 24 8.08 7.27 -8.07
N HIS A 25 9.19 7.67 -7.47
CA HIS A 25 10.25 8.42 -8.15
C HIS A 25 10.76 7.72 -9.43
N HIS A 26 10.89 6.39 -9.41
CA HIS A 26 11.35 5.64 -10.58
C HIS A 26 10.31 5.63 -11.70
N ALA A 27 9.03 5.50 -11.37
CA ALA A 27 7.93 5.57 -12.33
C ALA A 27 7.84 6.95 -12.96
N ARG A 28 7.96 8.02 -12.15
CA ARG A 28 7.98 9.40 -12.64
C ARG A 28 9.19 9.67 -13.53
N ARG A 29 10.37 9.16 -13.18
CA ARG A 29 11.57 9.25 -14.03
C ARG A 29 11.38 8.55 -15.37
N ARG A 30 10.78 7.36 -15.37
CA ARG A 30 10.40 6.66 -16.63
C ARG A 30 9.41 7.49 -17.45
N ALA A 31 8.40 8.09 -16.81
CA ALA A 31 7.44 8.97 -17.47
C ALA A 31 8.14 10.17 -18.15
N ALA A 32 9.03 10.85 -17.43
CA ALA A 32 9.79 11.97 -17.98
C ALA A 32 10.57 11.58 -19.25
N ARG A 33 11.23 10.43 -19.22
CA ARG A 33 11.94 9.90 -20.40
C ARG A 33 11.00 9.52 -21.53
N THR A 34 9.92 8.79 -21.25
CA THR A 34 8.97 8.27 -22.25
C THR A 34 8.23 9.40 -22.96
N PHE A 35 7.91 10.46 -22.25
CA PHE A 35 7.12 11.57 -22.75
C PHE A 35 7.95 12.85 -23.02
N THR A 36 9.28 12.74 -22.95
CA THR A 36 10.21 13.86 -23.18
C THR A 36 9.83 15.09 -22.35
N LEU A 37 9.66 14.88 -21.03
CA LEU A 37 9.36 15.93 -20.06
C LEU A 37 10.65 16.40 -19.39
N ASP A 38 10.71 17.68 -19.02
CA ASP A 38 11.72 18.16 -18.08
C ASP A 38 11.52 17.48 -16.73
N TRP A 39 12.51 16.72 -16.31
CA TRP A 39 12.45 15.95 -15.08
C TRP A 39 12.44 16.86 -13.85
N ALA A 40 13.29 17.87 -13.82
CA ALA A 40 13.41 18.74 -12.64
C ALA A 40 12.12 19.51 -12.41
N GLU A 41 11.56 20.10 -13.46
CA GLU A 41 10.30 20.83 -13.39
C GLU A 41 9.12 19.92 -13.03
N MET A 42 9.05 18.72 -13.62
CA MET A 42 7.99 17.77 -13.30
C MET A 42 8.05 17.30 -11.84
N GLU A 43 9.24 17.03 -11.31
CA GLU A 43 9.41 16.59 -9.92
C GLU A 43 9.13 17.71 -8.93
N GLU A 44 9.57 18.93 -9.17
CA GLU A 44 9.22 20.09 -8.37
C GLU A 44 7.70 20.28 -8.29
N ARG A 45 7.02 20.28 -9.43
CA ARG A 45 5.57 20.37 -9.50
C ARG A 45 4.86 19.21 -8.80
N HIS A 46 5.42 17.99 -8.91
CA HIS A 46 4.92 16.83 -8.18
C HIS A 46 5.00 17.06 -6.67
N LEU A 47 6.15 17.44 -6.14
CA LEU A 47 6.36 17.63 -4.70
C LEU A 47 5.40 18.68 -4.12
N LEU A 48 5.13 19.76 -4.84
CA LEU A 48 4.19 20.81 -4.43
C LEU A 48 2.71 20.35 -4.40
N ASN A 49 2.36 19.30 -5.13
CA ASN A 49 0.96 18.87 -5.28
C ASN A 49 0.67 17.48 -4.65
N PHE A 50 1.71 16.70 -4.34
CA PHE A 50 1.54 15.28 -4.06
C PHE A 50 0.77 15.01 -2.76
N ALA A 51 1.09 15.71 -1.68
CA ALA A 51 0.37 15.55 -0.40
C ALA A 51 -1.13 15.86 -0.55
N THR A 52 -1.47 16.91 -1.32
CA THR A 52 -2.87 17.27 -1.59
C THR A 52 -3.57 16.22 -2.45
N TYR A 53 -2.84 15.63 -3.41
CA TYR A 53 -3.35 14.57 -4.28
C TYR A 53 -3.55 13.26 -3.52
N GLU A 54 -2.57 12.83 -2.70
CA GLU A 54 -2.71 11.64 -1.85
C GLU A 54 -3.82 11.79 -0.79
N ALA A 55 -4.03 12.99 -0.28
CA ALA A 55 -5.16 13.27 0.62
C ALA A 55 -6.52 13.27 -0.09
N GLY A 56 -6.58 12.97 -1.40
CA GLY A 56 -7.83 12.93 -2.18
C GLY A 56 -8.51 14.28 -2.39
N LYS A 57 -7.78 15.38 -2.20
CA LYS A 57 -8.25 16.77 -2.39
C LYS A 57 -8.03 17.29 -3.80
N LEU A 58 -7.32 16.53 -4.63
CA LEU A 58 -7.17 16.73 -6.08
C LEU A 58 -7.59 15.45 -6.79
N THR A 59 -8.26 15.61 -7.91
CA THR A 59 -8.48 14.54 -8.87
C THR A 59 -7.18 14.26 -9.65
N LEU A 60 -7.08 13.09 -10.27
CA LEU A 60 -5.96 12.79 -11.18
C LEU A 60 -5.85 13.81 -12.32
N GLU A 61 -6.97 14.27 -12.86
CA GLU A 61 -6.98 15.25 -13.95
C GLU A 61 -6.43 16.61 -13.50
N GLU A 62 -6.81 17.09 -12.31
CA GLU A 62 -6.27 18.32 -11.73
C GLU A 62 -4.77 18.18 -11.39
N TYR A 63 -4.36 17.04 -10.81
CA TYR A 63 -2.95 16.75 -10.57
C TYR A 63 -2.15 16.74 -11.86
N LEU A 64 -2.62 16.03 -12.89
CA LEU A 64 -1.95 16.00 -14.19
C LEU A 64 -1.94 17.36 -14.90
N ALA A 65 -2.98 18.17 -14.74
CA ALA A 65 -3.00 19.53 -15.27
C ALA A 65 -1.88 20.39 -14.67
N ARG A 66 -1.61 20.24 -13.38
CA ARG A 66 -0.58 21.00 -12.65
C ARG A 66 0.83 20.50 -12.90
N VAL A 67 1.01 19.16 -13.00
CA VAL A 67 2.34 18.51 -13.01
C VAL A 67 2.84 18.22 -14.43
N VAL A 68 1.95 17.93 -15.36
CA VAL A 68 2.33 17.48 -16.71
C VAL A 68 1.77 18.40 -17.80
N PHE A 69 0.48 18.73 -17.73
CA PHE A 69 -0.25 19.44 -18.78
C PHE A 69 -0.46 20.93 -18.47
N TYR A 70 0.43 21.53 -17.72
CA TYR A 70 0.48 22.99 -17.49
C TYR A 70 0.86 23.76 -18.76
N GLN A 71 1.33 23.05 -19.77
CA GLN A 71 1.58 23.56 -21.13
C GLN A 71 1.16 22.50 -22.17
N LYS A 72 1.08 22.90 -23.44
CA LYS A 72 0.73 21.99 -24.55
C LYS A 72 1.75 20.86 -24.66
N ARG A 73 1.27 19.63 -24.87
CA ARG A 73 2.09 18.42 -25.02
C ARG A 73 1.78 17.73 -26.36
N ALA A 74 2.77 16.99 -26.88
CA ALA A 74 2.62 16.16 -28.09
C ALA A 74 1.83 14.86 -27.86
N PHE A 75 1.48 14.56 -26.62
CA PHE A 75 0.74 13.36 -26.20
C PHE A 75 -0.51 13.74 -25.41
N THR A 76 -1.47 12.81 -25.36
CA THR A 76 -2.78 13.04 -24.71
C THR A 76 -2.77 12.67 -23.23
N ARG A 77 -3.70 13.24 -22.45
CA ARG A 77 -3.94 12.85 -21.05
C ARG A 77 -4.25 11.35 -20.92
N ALA A 78 -5.01 10.79 -21.87
CA ALA A 78 -5.34 9.36 -21.89
C ALA A 78 -4.10 8.47 -22.05
N GLN A 79 -3.14 8.86 -22.90
CA GLN A 79 -1.86 8.14 -23.05
C GLN A 79 -1.05 8.19 -21.76
N PHE A 80 -0.94 9.37 -21.14
CA PHE A 80 -0.19 9.51 -19.89
C PHE A 80 -0.84 8.74 -18.74
N ARG A 81 -2.17 8.83 -18.58
CA ARG A 81 -2.92 8.07 -17.56
C ARG A 81 -2.76 6.57 -17.74
N ARG A 82 -2.80 6.06 -18.97
CA ARG A 82 -2.53 4.64 -19.25
C ARG A 82 -1.14 4.23 -18.81
N PHE A 83 -0.14 5.05 -19.11
CA PHE A 83 1.23 4.82 -18.66
C PHE A 83 1.32 4.78 -17.12
N LEU A 84 0.75 5.78 -16.44
CA LEU A 84 0.75 5.89 -14.97
C LEU A 84 0.13 4.63 -14.34
N PHE A 85 -1.04 4.21 -14.77
CA PHE A 85 -1.71 3.01 -14.24
C PHE A 85 -0.94 1.73 -14.53
N ALA A 86 -0.25 1.65 -15.68
CA ALA A 86 0.55 0.50 -16.06
C ALA A 86 1.79 0.30 -15.18
N GLN A 87 2.19 1.28 -14.37
CA GLN A 87 3.29 1.13 -13.41
C GLN A 87 2.90 0.24 -12.22
N SER A 88 1.62 0.09 -11.94
CA SER A 88 1.14 -0.83 -10.89
C SER A 88 1.26 -2.28 -11.37
N LYS A 89 2.07 -3.06 -10.66
CA LYS A 89 2.28 -4.50 -10.88
C LYS A 89 2.00 -5.25 -9.58
N PRO A 90 1.44 -6.46 -9.64
CA PRO A 90 1.21 -7.26 -8.45
C PRO A 90 2.52 -7.91 -7.95
N TYR A 91 2.59 -8.16 -6.65
CA TYR A 91 3.48 -9.15 -6.04
C TYR A 91 2.66 -10.41 -5.76
N PRO A 92 2.60 -11.38 -6.70
CA PRO A 92 1.69 -12.52 -6.63
C PRO A 92 1.84 -13.33 -5.35
N GLN A 93 3.08 -13.60 -4.92
CA GLN A 93 3.37 -14.32 -3.69
C GLN A 93 2.82 -13.64 -2.43
N MET A 94 2.89 -12.30 -2.36
CA MET A 94 2.35 -11.56 -1.22
C MET A 94 0.82 -11.56 -1.22
N LEU A 95 0.19 -11.41 -2.39
CA LEU A 95 -1.27 -11.50 -2.52
C LEU A 95 -1.79 -12.88 -2.12
N GLU A 96 -1.10 -13.94 -2.52
CA GLU A 96 -1.43 -15.32 -2.18
C GLU A 96 -1.23 -15.60 -0.69
N LEU A 97 -0.10 -15.21 -0.13
CA LEU A 97 0.20 -15.33 1.29
C LEU A 97 -0.92 -14.72 2.16
N VAL A 98 -1.31 -13.49 1.86
CA VAL A 98 -2.37 -12.81 2.64
C VAL A 98 -3.70 -13.52 2.51
N ARG A 99 -4.09 -13.98 1.30
CA ARG A 99 -5.33 -14.73 1.08
C ARG A 99 -5.34 -16.06 1.86
N ASN A 100 -4.23 -16.79 1.80
CA ASN A 100 -4.09 -18.09 2.48
C ASN A 100 -4.15 -17.92 4.01
N LEU A 101 -3.42 -16.95 4.56
CA LEU A 101 -3.47 -16.66 5.99
C LEU A 101 -4.86 -16.19 6.43
N LYS A 102 -5.52 -15.32 5.65
CA LYS A 102 -6.89 -14.91 5.93
C LYS A 102 -7.84 -16.11 5.99
N ALA A 103 -7.79 -16.97 4.98
CA ALA A 103 -8.65 -18.15 4.92
C ALA A 103 -8.38 -19.15 6.05
N LYS A 104 -7.10 -19.42 6.33
CA LYS A 104 -6.68 -20.40 7.33
C LYS A 104 -6.99 -19.97 8.77
N TYR A 105 -6.79 -18.70 9.10
CA TYR A 105 -6.90 -18.19 10.47
C TYR A 105 -8.16 -17.33 10.71
N GLY A 106 -9.00 -17.12 9.70
CA GLY A 106 -10.18 -16.26 9.81
C GLY A 106 -9.83 -14.80 10.11
N LEU A 107 -8.71 -14.30 9.54
CA LEU A 107 -8.21 -12.97 9.85
C LEU A 107 -9.09 -11.88 9.23
N LYS A 108 -9.27 -10.78 9.96
CA LYS A 108 -9.69 -9.53 9.37
C LYS A 108 -8.51 -8.90 8.64
N THR A 109 -8.75 -8.32 7.46
CA THR A 109 -7.73 -7.65 6.66
C THR A 109 -8.15 -6.22 6.37
N VAL A 110 -7.31 -5.26 6.74
CA VAL A 110 -7.56 -3.84 6.56
C VAL A 110 -6.39 -3.23 5.80
N VAL A 111 -6.65 -2.59 4.70
CA VAL A 111 -5.65 -1.77 4.02
C VAL A 111 -5.44 -0.48 4.79
N LEU A 112 -4.18 -0.12 5.04
CA LEU A 112 -3.73 1.15 5.61
C LEU A 112 -2.63 1.72 4.72
N SER A 113 -3.02 2.55 3.74
CA SER A 113 -2.12 2.95 2.65
C SER A 113 -2.30 4.41 2.23
N ASN A 114 -1.19 5.05 1.87
CA ASN A 114 -1.23 6.34 1.19
C ASN A 114 -1.46 6.11 -0.29
N GLU A 115 -2.59 6.55 -0.80
CA GLU A 115 -3.04 6.28 -2.17
C GLU A 115 -3.83 7.44 -2.75
N ALA A 116 -3.54 7.81 -3.98
CA ALA A 116 -4.39 8.74 -4.72
C ALA A 116 -5.65 8.04 -5.26
N ARG A 117 -6.80 8.74 -5.26
CA ARG A 117 -8.14 8.17 -5.44
C ARG A 117 -8.31 7.29 -6.68
N GLU A 118 -7.97 7.81 -7.84
CA GLU A 118 -8.19 7.08 -9.11
C GLU A 118 -7.23 5.92 -9.28
N LEU A 119 -5.99 6.07 -8.80
CA LEU A 119 -5.00 4.99 -8.80
C LEU A 119 -5.41 3.88 -7.83
N ASN A 120 -5.86 4.25 -6.64
CA ASN A 120 -6.37 3.31 -5.64
C ASN A 120 -7.58 2.52 -6.18
N ALA A 121 -8.58 3.21 -6.73
CA ALA A 121 -9.75 2.57 -7.32
C ALA A 121 -9.39 1.65 -8.50
N TYR A 122 -8.41 2.02 -9.32
CA TYR A 122 -7.87 1.15 -10.36
C TYR A 122 -7.21 -0.10 -9.79
N ARG A 123 -6.35 0.05 -8.77
CA ARG A 123 -5.63 -1.05 -8.12
C ARG A 123 -6.59 -2.05 -7.47
N ILE A 124 -7.56 -1.57 -6.71
CA ILE A 124 -8.58 -2.41 -6.05
C ILE A 124 -9.26 -3.29 -7.09
N ARG A 125 -9.81 -2.71 -8.15
CA ARG A 125 -10.53 -3.46 -9.19
C ARG A 125 -9.61 -4.35 -10.02
N LYS A 126 -8.46 -3.83 -10.49
CA LYS A 126 -7.56 -4.56 -11.38
C LYS A 126 -6.97 -5.80 -10.73
N PHE A 127 -6.61 -5.73 -9.46
CA PHE A 127 -5.95 -6.80 -8.72
C PHE A 127 -6.90 -7.53 -7.77
N LYS A 128 -8.21 -7.21 -7.83
CA LYS A 128 -9.27 -7.84 -7.02
C LYS A 128 -8.95 -7.83 -5.53
N LEU A 129 -8.47 -6.68 -5.02
CA LEU A 129 -8.11 -6.54 -3.61
C LEU A 129 -9.34 -6.64 -2.71
N ASP A 130 -10.49 -6.14 -3.19
CA ASP A 130 -11.80 -6.24 -2.55
C ASP A 130 -12.30 -7.68 -2.34
N GLY A 131 -11.71 -8.66 -3.03
CA GLY A 131 -12.02 -10.08 -2.84
C GLY A 131 -11.45 -10.66 -1.53
N PHE A 132 -10.53 -9.97 -0.85
CA PHE A 132 -9.95 -10.45 0.40
C PHE A 132 -9.69 -9.34 1.45
N VAL A 133 -9.84 -8.08 1.11
CA VAL A 133 -9.72 -6.94 2.03
C VAL A 133 -11.10 -6.56 2.56
N ASP A 134 -11.24 -6.51 3.89
CA ASP A 134 -12.51 -6.21 4.55
C ASP A 134 -12.77 -4.70 4.67
N ALA A 135 -11.72 -3.88 4.75
CA ALA A 135 -11.83 -2.42 4.79
C ALA A 135 -10.60 -1.72 4.18
N PHE A 136 -10.83 -0.55 3.59
CA PHE A 136 -9.79 0.29 2.98
C PHE A 136 -9.69 1.63 3.72
N VAL A 137 -8.65 1.77 4.54
CA VAL A 137 -8.23 3.04 5.15
C VAL A 137 -7.16 3.64 4.23
N SER A 138 -7.60 4.12 3.07
CA SER A 138 -6.74 4.78 2.09
C SER A 138 -6.77 6.28 2.28
N SER A 139 -5.63 6.94 2.27
CA SER A 139 -5.50 8.38 2.55
C SER A 139 -6.46 9.24 1.75
N CYS A 140 -6.67 8.91 0.48
CA CYS A 140 -7.60 9.64 -0.41
C CYS A 140 -9.08 9.50 -0.05
N TYR A 141 -9.46 8.55 0.80
CA TYR A 141 -10.85 8.38 1.25
C TYR A 141 -11.09 9.03 2.60
N VAL A 142 -10.07 8.98 3.48
CA VAL A 142 -10.19 9.44 4.86
C VAL A 142 -9.58 10.81 5.10
N HIS A 143 -8.89 11.39 4.09
CA HIS A 143 -8.22 12.70 4.14
C HIS A 143 -7.13 12.82 5.21
N LEU A 144 -6.66 11.68 5.71
CA LEU A 144 -5.52 11.52 6.59
C LEU A 144 -4.46 10.70 5.87
N HIS A 145 -3.19 10.92 6.11
CA HIS A 145 -2.11 10.13 5.49
C HIS A 145 -0.98 9.82 6.46
N LYS A 146 -0.33 8.67 6.28
CA LYS A 146 0.91 8.35 7.00
C LYS A 146 1.97 9.43 6.66
N PRO A 147 2.73 9.97 7.62
CA PRO A 147 2.98 9.46 8.97
C PRO A 147 2.04 10.00 10.08
N ASP A 148 0.96 10.70 9.76
CA ASP A 148 0.03 11.19 10.77
C ASP A 148 -0.52 9.99 11.59
N VAL A 149 -0.42 10.09 12.92
CA VAL A 149 -0.88 9.03 13.83
C VAL A 149 -2.39 8.81 13.77
N ASP A 150 -3.15 9.80 13.37
CA ASP A 150 -4.60 9.73 13.35
C ASP A 150 -5.14 8.76 12.29
N ILE A 151 -4.43 8.53 11.18
CA ILE A 151 -4.83 7.48 10.23
C ILE A 151 -4.71 6.08 10.84
N PHE A 152 -3.72 5.85 11.71
CA PHE A 152 -3.55 4.58 12.43
C PHE A 152 -4.62 4.40 13.49
N ARG A 153 -4.98 5.47 14.22
CA ARG A 153 -6.09 5.45 15.20
C ARG A 153 -7.41 5.14 14.53
N LEU A 154 -7.69 5.80 13.39
CA LEU A 154 -8.88 5.52 12.59
C LEU A 154 -8.90 4.05 12.12
N ALA A 155 -7.75 3.51 11.68
CA ALA A 155 -7.66 2.10 11.28
C ALA A 155 -7.93 1.15 12.46
N LEU A 156 -7.47 1.47 13.67
CA LEU A 156 -7.79 0.72 14.90
C LEU A 156 -9.29 0.75 15.21
N ASP A 157 -9.93 1.93 15.10
CA ASP A 157 -11.35 2.11 15.32
C ASP A 157 -12.19 1.31 14.30
N ILE A 158 -11.79 1.29 13.03
CA ILE A 158 -12.47 0.50 12.00
C ILE A 158 -12.24 -1.01 12.22
N ALA A 159 -11.03 -1.41 12.60
CA ALA A 159 -10.70 -2.81 12.81
C ALA A 159 -11.42 -3.42 14.01
N GLN A 160 -11.75 -2.63 15.05
CA GLN A 160 -12.36 -3.11 16.31
C GLN A 160 -11.62 -4.32 16.88
N THR A 161 -10.28 -4.30 16.77
CA THR A 161 -9.37 -5.34 17.23
C THR A 161 -8.32 -4.71 18.15
N PRO A 162 -8.03 -5.30 19.32
CA PRO A 162 -6.99 -4.79 20.21
C PRO A 162 -5.65 -4.68 19.47
N ALA A 163 -4.95 -3.56 19.58
CA ALA A 163 -3.73 -3.27 18.83
C ALA A 163 -2.66 -4.40 18.90
N ARG A 164 -2.53 -5.05 20.07
CA ARG A 164 -1.59 -6.19 20.26
C ARG A 164 -1.97 -7.47 19.50
N GLN A 165 -3.17 -7.52 18.93
CA GLN A 165 -3.67 -8.61 18.09
C GLN A 165 -3.69 -8.24 16.60
N ILE A 166 -3.05 -7.12 16.24
CA ILE A 166 -2.89 -6.66 14.87
C ILE A 166 -1.43 -6.79 14.45
N ALA A 167 -1.18 -7.35 13.28
CA ALA A 167 0.12 -7.29 12.60
C ALA A 167 0.01 -6.32 11.42
N TYR A 168 0.96 -5.40 11.30
CA TYR A 168 1.03 -4.41 10.23
C TYR A 168 2.21 -4.68 9.32
N ILE A 169 1.95 -4.92 8.04
CA ILE A 169 2.96 -5.19 7.01
C ILE A 169 3.13 -3.93 6.17
N GLU A 170 4.35 -3.38 6.19
CA GLU A 170 4.68 -2.07 5.62
C GLU A 170 6.14 -2.05 5.18
N ASN A 171 6.46 -1.44 4.04
CA ASN A 171 7.83 -1.33 3.54
C ASN A 171 8.60 -0.11 4.06
N THR A 172 7.92 0.89 4.62
CA THR A 172 8.55 2.10 5.19
C THR A 172 8.80 1.94 6.69
N PRO A 173 10.06 1.79 7.14
CA PRO A 173 10.37 1.53 8.56
C PRO A 173 9.78 2.56 9.53
N MET A 174 9.77 3.84 9.16
CA MET A 174 9.20 4.90 9.99
C MET A 174 7.71 4.69 10.27
N PHE A 175 6.92 4.22 9.28
CA PHE A 175 5.50 3.96 9.47
C PHE A 175 5.26 2.75 10.38
N VAL A 176 6.16 1.75 10.30
CA VAL A 176 6.17 0.61 11.25
C VAL A 176 6.41 1.10 12.66
N GLN A 177 7.41 1.95 12.89
CA GLN A 177 7.72 2.51 14.22
C GLN A 177 6.54 3.28 14.83
N ILE A 178 5.82 4.06 14.02
CA ILE A 178 4.61 4.78 14.48
C ILE A 178 3.54 3.78 14.93
N ALA A 179 3.30 2.74 14.14
CA ALA A 179 2.34 1.69 14.49
C ALA A 179 2.72 0.95 15.78
N GLU A 180 4.02 0.66 15.97
CA GLU A 180 4.55 0.04 17.19
C GLU A 180 4.35 0.93 18.42
N GLY A 181 4.46 2.26 18.26
CA GLY A 181 4.11 3.24 19.31
C GLY A 181 2.66 3.12 19.78
N LEU A 182 1.75 2.64 18.93
CA LEU A 182 0.38 2.31 19.25
C LEU A 182 0.17 0.85 19.69
N ARG A 183 1.25 0.10 19.91
CA ARG A 183 1.26 -1.32 20.30
C ARG A 183 0.76 -2.29 19.22
N ILE A 184 0.70 -1.86 17.97
CA ILE A 184 0.51 -2.74 16.80
C ILE A 184 1.83 -3.51 16.58
N ARG A 185 1.76 -4.77 16.17
CA ARG A 185 2.96 -5.56 15.88
C ARG A 185 3.45 -5.24 14.46
N GLY A 186 4.52 -4.47 14.37
CA GLY A 186 5.09 -4.03 13.11
C GLY A 186 5.89 -5.13 12.40
N ILE A 187 5.76 -5.19 11.08
CA ILE A 187 6.56 -6.02 10.19
C ILE A 187 7.08 -5.14 9.06
N VAL A 188 8.37 -4.79 9.12
CA VAL A 188 9.03 -4.14 7.98
C VAL A 188 9.14 -5.16 6.85
N HIS A 189 8.41 -4.92 5.77
CA HIS A 189 8.47 -5.71 4.53
C HIS A 189 9.71 -5.34 3.74
N THR A 190 10.56 -6.30 3.44
CA THR A 190 11.70 -6.17 2.54
C THR A 190 11.54 -7.07 1.31
N ASP A 191 10.99 -8.25 1.53
CA ASP A 191 10.71 -9.27 0.53
C ASP A 191 9.72 -10.30 1.09
N TYR A 192 9.22 -11.17 0.22
CA TYR A 192 8.27 -12.23 0.56
C TYR A 192 8.78 -13.17 1.65
N ARG A 193 10.03 -13.67 1.53
CA ARG A 193 10.59 -14.68 2.46
C ARG A 193 10.75 -14.12 3.87
N SER A 194 11.29 -12.91 3.97
CA SER A 194 11.44 -12.19 5.24
C SER A 194 10.10 -11.94 5.92
N THR A 195 9.10 -11.49 5.17
CA THR A 195 7.76 -11.20 5.71
C THR A 195 7.07 -12.48 6.16
N ARG A 196 7.13 -13.56 5.37
CA ARG A 196 6.59 -14.88 5.72
C ARG A 196 7.21 -15.41 7.02
N ALA A 197 8.53 -15.32 7.16
CA ALA A 197 9.23 -15.74 8.38
C ALA A 197 8.79 -14.93 9.61
N LYS A 198 8.66 -13.59 9.49
CA LYS A 198 8.19 -12.73 10.59
C LYS A 198 6.74 -13.02 10.97
N LEU A 199 5.87 -13.33 10.01
CA LEU A 199 4.49 -13.74 10.26
C LEU A 199 4.45 -15.10 11.00
N ALA A 200 5.31 -16.06 10.62
CA ALA A 200 5.42 -17.36 11.30
C ALA A 200 5.83 -17.21 12.77
N LEU A 201 6.71 -16.26 13.11
CA LEU A 201 7.06 -15.93 14.50
C LEU A 201 5.87 -15.36 15.31
N LEU A 202 4.88 -14.78 14.62
CA LEU A 202 3.63 -14.30 15.22
C LEU A 202 2.54 -15.40 15.27
N GLY A 203 2.86 -16.63 14.85
CA GLY A 203 1.94 -17.77 14.83
C GLY A 203 1.12 -17.88 13.54
N LEU A 204 1.42 -17.08 12.51
CA LEU A 204 0.75 -17.12 11.22
C LEU A 204 1.62 -17.87 10.19
N ARG A 205 1.36 -19.16 10.00
CA ARG A 205 2.06 -20.01 9.03
C ARG A 205 1.14 -20.41 7.89
N ASP A 206 1.62 -20.29 6.67
CA ASP A 206 0.97 -20.86 5.49
C ASP A 206 1.39 -22.33 5.30
N ASP A 207 0.65 -23.08 4.45
CA ASP A 207 0.83 -24.53 4.32
C ASP A 207 2.01 -24.95 3.42
N GLU A 208 2.73 -24.00 2.80
CA GLU A 208 3.90 -24.36 1.96
C GLU A 208 5.06 -24.98 2.74
N GLU A 209 5.14 -24.85 4.06
CA GLU A 209 6.17 -25.51 4.88
C GLU A 209 5.98 -27.03 5.02
N ALA A 210 4.75 -27.55 4.88
CA ALA A 210 4.48 -28.98 5.05
C ALA A 210 5.03 -29.85 3.90
N ILE A 211 5.36 -29.27 2.75
CA ILE A 211 5.81 -30.01 1.56
C ILE A 211 7.35 -30.14 1.51
N HIS A 212 8.11 -29.28 2.19
CA HIS A 212 9.57 -29.30 2.15
C HIS A 212 10.26 -30.00 3.34
N GLU A 213 9.55 -30.29 4.45
CA GLU A 213 10.09 -31.09 5.55
C GLU A 213 9.92 -32.60 5.36
N THR A 214 9.27 -33.05 4.26
CA THR A 214 9.01 -34.46 3.99
C THR A 214 9.78 -34.99 2.76
N ARG A 215 10.88 -34.31 2.36
CA ARG A 215 11.77 -34.85 1.31
C ARG A 215 13.21 -34.88 1.76
#